data_935b82f333498eb1e67a8bfbfc2a3e71
#
_entry.id   935b82f333498eb1e67a8bfbfc2a3e71
#
_cell.length_a   1.000
_cell.length_b   1.000
_cell.length_c   1.000
_cell.angle_alpha   90.00
_cell.angle_beta   90.00
_cell.angle_gamma   90.00
#
_symmetry.space_group_name_H-M   'P 1'
#
loop_
_entity.id
_entity.type
_entity.pdbx_description
1 polymer ?
#
loop_
_entity_poly.entity_id
_entity_poly.type
_entity_poly.pdbx_seq_one_letter_code
_entity_poly.pdbx_strand_id
1 'polypeptide(L)'
;MKLFSVVIACFLSFVAFAQKKPLDHSVYDQWQSIKETVMHPRGQYLAYTIVPQEGDGVLIVRNTQTNTEFTIPRAAQVVFSEDGNYLFGKIKPTFNETRKAKIDKKKADELPKDSLFILQLATGKLEKI
;
A
#
# COMPACT_ATOMS: atom_id res chain seq x y z
N MET A 1 -49.03 2.51 -30.97
CA MET A 1 -48.88 1.55 -29.84
C MET A 1 -47.70 0.59 -30.03
N LYS A 2 -47.43 0.02 -31.19
CA LYS A 2 -46.31 -0.94 -31.40
C LYS A 2 -44.90 -0.34 -31.19
N LEU A 3 -44.68 0.94 -31.58
CA LEU A 3 -43.39 1.63 -31.37
C LEU A 3 -43.09 1.88 -29.89
N PHE A 4 -44.08 2.18 -29.10
CA PHE A 4 -43.95 2.45 -27.63
C PHE A 4 -43.54 1.20 -26.87
N SER A 5 -44.05 0.02 -27.28
CA SER A 5 -43.68 -1.26 -26.67
C SER A 5 -42.23 -1.67 -26.95
N VAL A 6 -41.70 -1.33 -28.12
CA VAL A 6 -40.30 -1.63 -28.50
C VAL A 6 -39.32 -0.76 -27.71
N VAL A 7 -39.65 0.53 -27.48
CA VAL A 7 -38.81 1.42 -26.68
C VAL A 7 -38.74 0.98 -25.20
N ILE A 8 -39.84 0.54 -24.63
CA ILE A 8 -39.87 0.01 -23.24
C ILE A 8 -39.06 -1.30 -23.13
N ALA A 9 -39.14 -2.18 -24.12
CA ALA A 9 -38.34 -3.41 -24.16
C ALA A 9 -36.83 -3.16 -24.25
N CYS A 10 -36.38 -2.15 -25.00
CA CYS A 10 -34.98 -1.73 -25.08
C CYS A 10 -34.48 -1.15 -23.75
N PHE A 11 -35.30 -0.38 -23.00
CA PHE A 11 -34.90 0.16 -21.70
C PHE A 11 -34.74 -0.91 -20.61
N LEU A 12 -35.55 -1.97 -20.66
CA LEU A 12 -35.43 -3.08 -19.71
C LEU A 12 -34.17 -3.94 -19.93
N SER A 13 -33.58 -3.92 -21.12
CA SER A 13 -32.35 -4.69 -21.43
C SER A 13 -31.09 -4.06 -20.83
N PHE A 14 -31.08 -2.77 -20.50
CA PHE A 14 -29.94 -2.08 -19.91
C PHE A 14 -29.75 -2.34 -18.40
N VAL A 15 -30.76 -2.85 -17.71
CA VAL A 15 -30.70 -3.07 -16.26
C VAL A 15 -30.04 -4.39 -15.88
N ALA A 16 -29.83 -5.30 -16.82
CA ALA A 16 -29.35 -6.66 -16.57
C ALA A 16 -27.82 -6.79 -16.30
N PHE A 17 -27.02 -5.74 -16.49
CA PHE A 17 -25.55 -5.79 -16.32
C PHE A 17 -25.05 -5.30 -14.96
N ALA A 18 -25.91 -4.95 -14.05
CA ALA A 18 -25.55 -4.42 -12.73
C ALA A 18 -25.32 -5.50 -11.64
N GLN A 19 -25.11 -6.76 -12.01
CA GLN A 19 -24.77 -7.79 -11.02
C GLN A 19 -23.32 -7.59 -10.58
N LYS A 20 -23.13 -7.09 -9.36
CA LYS A 20 -21.82 -7.10 -8.70
C LYS A 20 -21.34 -8.54 -8.60
N LYS A 21 -20.09 -8.77 -9.04
CA LYS A 21 -19.45 -10.08 -8.89
C LYS A 21 -19.53 -10.51 -7.41
N PRO A 22 -20.01 -11.71 -7.11
CA PRO A 22 -20.05 -12.20 -5.72
C PRO A 22 -18.63 -12.21 -5.16
N LEU A 23 -18.50 -11.90 -3.86
CA LEU A 23 -17.24 -12.05 -3.15
C LEU A 23 -16.87 -13.53 -3.10
N ASP A 24 -15.72 -13.86 -3.67
CA ASP A 24 -15.15 -15.20 -3.71
C ASP A 24 -13.77 -15.16 -3.03
N HIS A 25 -13.27 -16.31 -2.61
CA HIS A 25 -11.95 -16.46 -1.97
C HIS A 25 -10.81 -15.85 -2.79
N SER A 26 -10.94 -15.79 -4.11
CA SER A 26 -9.95 -15.18 -5.02
C SER A 26 -9.69 -13.68 -4.80
N VAL A 27 -10.57 -12.98 -4.06
CA VAL A 27 -10.43 -11.55 -3.79
C VAL A 27 -9.83 -11.25 -2.40
N TYR A 28 -9.69 -12.26 -1.53
CA TYR A 28 -9.21 -12.05 -0.15
C TYR A 28 -7.77 -11.55 -0.11
N ASP A 29 -6.91 -12.05 -0.99
CA ASP A 29 -5.51 -11.65 -1.06
C ASP A 29 -5.34 -10.20 -1.52
N GLN A 30 -6.38 -9.62 -2.15
CA GLN A 30 -6.40 -8.23 -2.58
C GLN A 30 -6.83 -7.26 -1.47
N TRP A 31 -7.32 -7.78 -0.34
CA TRP A 31 -7.71 -6.94 0.78
C TRP A 31 -6.49 -6.29 1.41
N GLN A 32 -6.57 -5.00 1.56
CA GLN A 32 -5.51 -4.18 2.09
C GLN A 32 -5.93 -3.52 3.40
N SER A 33 -4.98 -3.34 4.27
CA SER A 33 -5.18 -2.65 5.55
C SER A 33 -4.08 -1.62 5.79
N ILE A 34 -4.44 -0.52 6.44
CA ILE A 34 -3.46 0.44 6.94
C ILE A 34 -2.96 -0.09 8.28
N LYS A 35 -1.65 -0.32 8.40
CA LYS A 35 -1.03 -0.90 9.60
C LYS A 35 -0.32 0.12 10.48
N GLU A 36 0.29 1.10 9.89
CA GLU A 36 1.10 2.09 10.57
C GLU A 36 0.74 3.47 10.05
N THR A 37 0.54 4.41 10.93
CA THR A 37 0.26 5.80 10.55
C THR A 37 1.06 6.71 11.46
N VAL A 38 1.90 7.57 10.87
CA VAL A 38 2.74 8.52 11.60
C VAL A 38 2.55 9.90 11.01
N MET A 39 2.28 10.87 11.87
CA MET A 39 2.12 12.28 11.48
C MET A 39 3.45 13.02 11.65
N HIS A 40 3.78 13.83 10.66
CA HIS A 40 4.89 14.78 10.73
C HIS A 40 4.70 15.78 11.89
N PRO A 41 5.75 16.17 12.62
CA PRO A 41 5.64 17.07 13.79
C PRO A 41 4.88 18.38 13.53
N ARG A 42 5.00 18.93 12.31
CA ARG A 42 4.31 20.15 11.89
C ARG A 42 3.04 19.87 11.06
N GLY A 43 2.59 18.63 10.96
CA GLY A 43 1.40 18.26 10.19
C GLY A 43 1.53 18.35 8.66
N GLN A 44 2.73 18.61 8.12
CA GLN A 44 2.94 18.78 6.67
C GLN A 44 2.93 17.48 5.89
N TYR A 45 3.24 16.36 6.53
CA TYR A 45 3.25 15.04 5.92
C TYR A 45 2.53 14.01 6.79
N LEU A 46 1.91 13.07 6.13
CA LEU A 46 1.33 11.88 6.72
C LEU A 46 2.00 10.67 6.08
N ALA A 47 2.59 9.81 6.91
CA ALA A 47 3.16 8.54 6.48
C ALA A 47 2.25 7.40 6.94
N TYR A 48 1.87 6.50 6.03
CA TYR A 48 1.07 5.33 6.36
C TYR A 48 1.45 4.14 5.51
N THR A 49 1.37 2.95 6.08
CA THR A 49 1.73 1.70 5.40
C THR A 49 0.46 0.94 5.00
N ILE A 50 0.33 0.64 3.72
CA ILE A 50 -0.71 -0.24 3.18
C ILE A 50 -0.12 -1.63 3.05
N VAL A 51 -0.78 -2.62 3.63
CA VAL A 51 -0.33 -4.00 3.63
C VAL A 51 -1.45 -4.89 3.10
N PRO A 52 -1.21 -5.71 2.05
CA PRO A 52 -2.13 -6.75 1.63
C PRO A 52 -2.17 -7.88 2.67
N GLN A 53 -3.13 -8.78 2.55
CA GLN A 53 -3.23 -9.94 3.43
C GLN A 53 -2.03 -10.88 3.26
N GLU A 54 -1.59 -11.12 2.04
CA GLU A 54 -0.34 -11.80 1.69
C GLU A 54 0.46 -10.94 0.71
N GLY A 55 1.76 -10.76 0.95
CA GLY A 55 2.66 -10.05 0.04
C GLY A 55 3.39 -8.87 0.68
N ASP A 56 3.98 -8.08 -0.18
CA ASP A 56 4.76 -6.91 0.21
C ASP A 56 3.86 -5.70 0.44
N GLY A 57 4.03 -5.05 1.58
CA GLY A 57 3.38 -3.78 1.87
C GLY A 57 4.07 -2.60 1.19
N VAL A 58 3.43 -1.45 1.23
CA VAL A 58 3.96 -0.21 0.68
C VAL A 58 3.75 0.93 1.67
N LEU A 59 4.78 1.73 1.88
CA LEU A 59 4.69 2.99 2.62
C LEU A 59 4.34 4.12 1.66
N ILE A 60 3.35 4.90 2.02
CA ILE A 60 2.98 6.14 1.33
C ILE A 60 3.27 7.30 2.27
N VAL A 61 4.02 8.28 1.79
CA VAL A 61 4.30 9.54 2.49
C VAL A 61 3.64 10.66 1.72
N ARG A 62 2.54 11.17 2.22
CA ARG A 62 1.70 12.17 1.56
C ARG A 62 1.93 13.55 2.15
N ASN A 63 2.19 14.53 1.30
CA ASN A 63 2.16 15.93 1.70
C ASN A 63 0.70 16.38 1.85
N THR A 64 0.33 16.90 3.01
CA THR A 64 -1.06 17.27 3.35
C THR A 64 -1.54 18.55 2.65
N GLN A 65 -0.61 19.38 2.17
CA GLN A 65 -0.92 20.66 1.51
C GLN A 65 -0.96 20.52 -0.01
N THR A 66 0.05 19.85 -0.59
CA THR A 66 0.20 19.73 -2.04
C THR A 66 -0.38 18.44 -2.60
N ASN A 67 -0.77 17.50 -1.75
CA ASN A 67 -1.19 16.13 -2.12
C ASN A 67 -0.14 15.32 -2.91
N THR A 68 1.11 15.76 -2.94
CA THR A 68 2.19 14.97 -3.53
C THR A 68 2.51 13.77 -2.65
N GLU A 69 2.86 12.65 -3.25
CA GLU A 69 3.13 11.40 -2.55
C GLU A 69 4.48 10.81 -2.93
N PHE A 70 5.18 10.27 -1.93
CA PHE A 70 6.33 9.41 -2.10
C PHE A 70 5.92 7.98 -1.74
N THR A 71 6.28 7.03 -2.58
CA THR A 71 5.94 5.61 -2.40
C THR A 71 7.21 4.81 -2.20
N ILE A 72 7.32 4.10 -1.07
CA ILE A 72 8.49 3.29 -0.73
C ILE A 72 8.03 1.85 -0.51
N PRO A 73 8.37 0.92 -1.43
CA PRO A 73 7.99 -0.49 -1.28
C PRO A 73 8.64 -1.13 -0.05
N ARG A 74 7.87 -1.94 0.67
CA ARG A 74 8.32 -2.76 1.81
C ARG A 74 8.82 -1.95 3.01
N ALA A 75 8.67 -0.63 3.01
CA ALA A 75 9.06 0.21 4.14
C ALA A 75 8.08 0.06 5.31
N ALA A 76 8.62 0.08 6.52
CA ALA A 76 7.89 -0.03 7.77
C ALA A 76 8.70 0.56 8.93
N GLN A 77 8.08 0.69 10.10
CA GLN A 77 8.69 1.23 11.31
C GLN A 77 9.33 2.60 11.05
N VAL A 78 8.49 3.52 10.58
CA VAL A 78 8.94 4.85 10.19
C VAL A 78 8.82 5.87 11.32
N VAL A 79 9.74 6.82 11.30
CA VAL A 79 9.76 7.96 12.24
C VAL A 79 10.23 9.21 11.52
N PHE A 80 9.54 10.33 11.74
CA PHE A 80 10.01 11.63 11.28
C PHE A 80 11.11 12.17 12.21
N SER A 81 12.08 12.87 11.65
CA SER A 81 13.03 13.67 12.44
C SER A 81 12.31 14.79 13.19
N GLU A 82 12.85 15.25 14.31
CA GLU A 82 12.28 16.34 15.11
C GLU A 82 12.22 17.66 14.33
N ASP A 83 13.23 17.92 13.50
CA ASP A 83 13.28 19.10 12.62
C ASP A 83 12.29 19.01 11.44
N GLY A 84 11.70 17.82 11.20
CA GLY A 84 10.74 17.58 10.14
C GLY A 84 11.33 17.55 8.73
N ASN A 85 12.63 17.38 8.56
CA ASN A 85 13.26 17.40 7.24
C ASN A 85 13.41 15.99 6.65
N TYR A 86 13.44 14.96 7.51
CA TYR A 86 13.73 13.59 7.13
C TYR A 86 12.70 12.61 7.67
N LEU A 87 12.52 11.52 6.94
CA LEU A 87 11.82 10.32 7.39
C LEU A 87 12.81 9.16 7.38
N PHE A 88 12.90 8.46 8.51
CA PHE A 88 13.71 7.25 8.67
C PHE A 88 12.81 6.04 8.76
N GLY A 89 13.31 4.89 8.35
CA GLY A 89 12.58 3.65 8.51
C GLY A 89 13.37 2.44 8.03
N LYS A 90 12.71 1.29 8.04
CA LYS A 90 13.29 0.03 7.57
C LYS A 90 12.63 -0.43 6.28
N ILE A 91 13.42 -1.01 5.39
CA ILE A 91 12.92 -1.73 4.21
C ILE A 91 13.05 -3.21 4.53
N LYS A 92 11.92 -3.90 4.57
CA LYS A 92 11.88 -5.35 4.81
C LYS A 92 12.34 -6.11 3.56
N PRO A 93 12.92 -7.31 3.72
CA PRO A 93 13.10 -8.26 2.62
C PRO A 93 11.78 -8.56 1.93
N THR A 94 11.83 -9.09 0.72
CA THR A 94 10.60 -9.47 0.02
C THR A 94 9.86 -10.59 0.77
N PHE A 95 8.54 -10.58 0.64
CA PHE A 95 7.69 -11.64 1.20
C PHE A 95 8.17 -13.03 0.74
N ASN A 96 8.49 -13.16 -0.55
CA ASN A 96 8.93 -14.42 -1.13
C ASN A 96 10.28 -14.90 -0.56
N GLU A 97 11.26 -14.01 -0.40
CA GLU A 97 12.55 -14.35 0.20
C GLU A 97 12.39 -14.82 1.64
N THR A 98 11.58 -14.09 2.42
CA THR A 98 11.29 -14.44 3.82
C THR A 98 10.55 -15.77 3.93
N ARG A 99 9.54 -16.00 3.06
CA ARG A 99 8.78 -17.25 3.02
C ARG A 99 9.69 -18.43 2.64
N LYS A 100 10.51 -18.28 1.59
CA LYS A 100 11.45 -19.32 1.15
C LYS A 100 12.44 -19.65 2.26
N ALA A 101 13.04 -18.66 2.91
CA ALA A 101 13.98 -18.88 4.00
C ALA A 101 13.36 -19.65 5.19
N LYS A 102 12.07 -19.40 5.49
CA LYS A 102 11.32 -20.14 6.53
C LYS A 102 11.02 -21.58 6.09
N ILE A 103 10.64 -21.81 4.84
CA ILE A 103 10.40 -23.16 4.28
C ILE A 103 11.69 -23.97 4.33
N ASP A 104 12.82 -23.36 3.94
CA ASP A 104 14.15 -23.96 3.97
C ASP A 104 14.70 -24.12 5.40
N LYS A 105 13.95 -23.73 6.43
CA LYS A 105 14.31 -23.81 7.87
C LYS A 105 15.68 -23.18 8.16
N LYS A 106 15.99 -22.07 7.50
CA LYS A 106 17.23 -21.32 7.74
C LYS A 106 17.31 -20.84 9.17
N LYS A 107 18.51 -20.79 9.71
CA LYS A 107 18.77 -20.24 11.06
C LYS A 107 18.49 -18.73 11.09
N ALA A 108 18.31 -18.17 12.26
CA ALA A 108 17.95 -16.76 12.46
C ALA A 108 19.01 -15.78 11.87
N ASP A 109 20.27 -16.15 11.89
CA ASP A 109 21.40 -15.39 11.34
C ASP A 109 21.47 -15.44 9.81
N GLU A 110 20.87 -16.47 9.19
CA GLU A 110 20.80 -16.68 7.74
C GLU A 110 19.52 -16.12 7.11
N LEU A 111 18.59 -15.62 7.93
CA LEU A 111 17.36 -14.98 7.43
C LEU A 111 17.70 -13.66 6.75
N PRO A 112 16.96 -13.28 5.69
CA PRO A 112 17.10 -11.97 5.07
C PRO A 112 16.88 -10.86 6.12
N LYS A 113 17.78 -9.87 6.13
CA LYS A 113 17.76 -8.77 7.10
C LYS A 113 17.12 -7.52 6.52
N ASP A 114 16.56 -6.71 7.41
CA ASP A 114 16.04 -5.38 7.07
C ASP A 114 17.20 -4.46 6.70
N SER A 115 16.97 -3.55 5.75
CA SER A 115 17.84 -2.41 5.45
C SER A 115 17.24 -1.13 6.05
N LEU A 116 18.08 -0.15 6.35
CA LEU A 116 17.62 1.17 6.75
C LEU A 116 17.43 2.06 5.52
N PHE A 117 16.55 3.05 5.62
CA PHE A 117 16.44 4.12 4.64
C PHE A 117 16.27 5.48 5.28
N ILE A 118 16.68 6.50 4.55
CA ILE A 118 16.50 7.91 4.85
C ILE A 118 15.84 8.55 3.65
N LEU A 119 14.68 9.18 3.86
CA LEU A 119 13.99 9.99 2.86
C LEU A 119 14.11 11.46 3.24
N GLN A 120 14.71 12.28 2.37
CA GLN A 120 14.69 13.73 2.48
C GLN A 120 13.37 14.26 1.92
N LEU A 121 12.51 14.83 2.77
CA LEU A 121 11.15 15.20 2.41
C LEU A 121 11.07 16.36 1.39
N ALA A 122 12.01 17.30 1.44
CA ALA A 122 12.01 18.45 0.54
C ALA A 122 12.33 18.07 -0.92
N THR A 123 13.19 17.09 -1.12
CA THR A 123 13.69 16.69 -2.45
C THR A 123 13.14 15.35 -2.93
N GLY A 124 12.58 14.55 -2.03
CA GLY A 124 12.19 13.18 -2.31
C GLY A 124 13.38 12.21 -2.48
N LYS A 125 14.60 12.65 -2.15
CA LYS A 125 15.80 11.80 -2.26
C LYS A 125 15.75 10.68 -1.23
N LEU A 126 15.78 9.43 -1.72
CA LEU A 126 15.79 8.22 -0.91
C LEU A 126 17.22 7.63 -0.89
N GLU A 127 17.77 7.44 0.29
CA GLU A 127 19.04 6.74 0.51
C GLU A 127 18.79 5.45 1.28
N LYS A 128 19.43 4.36 0.88
CA LYS A 128 19.40 3.05 1.57
C LYS A 128 20.77 2.78 2.17
N ILE A 129 20.75 2.24 3.41
CA ILE A 129 21.92 1.90 4.20
C ILE A 129 21.85 0.41 4.55
#